data_9d9db6f3ebdc2f17a86f64884b9891ec
#
_entry.id   9d9db6f3ebdc2f17a86f64884b9891ec
#
_cell.length_a   1.000
_cell.length_b   1.000
_cell.length_c   1.000
_cell.angle_alpha   90.00
_cell.angle_beta   90.00
_cell.angle_gamma   90.00
#
_symmetry.space_group_name_H-M   'P 1'
#
loop_
_entity.id
_entity.type
_entity.pdbx_description
1 polymer ?
#
loop_
_entity_poly.entity_id
_entity_poly.type
_entity_poly.pdbx_seq_one_letter_code
_entity_poly.pdbx_strand_id
1 'polypeptide(L)'
;MRELLLTNTLTRKKELFVPVNPGHVGMYVCGPTVYGDAHLGHARPGVTYDVLFKFLRHLGYKVRYVRNITDVGHLEHDADEGEDKISKKARLEQVEPMEVVQTYTLRYHEAMRKLNVAPPSIEPRASGHIIEQIEAVKKILDAGYAYESNGSVYFDVRRYNEDFHYGVLSGRNLDDTREGTRSLDGQGDKRAPYDFALWKKAEPQHIMRWPSPWGEGFPGWHLECSVMGEKYLGREFDIHGGGMDLMFPHHECEIAQNQASRGTQGVHYWVHNNLITIGGQKMGKSLGNFITLPELFSGNHPKLDQAYSPMTVRFFILQAHYRGTLDFSNDALKAAEKGLKRLMQASRDLYAMAGKPMPRPEYGSLSDSLAPDACRADSAEVRAVADGVYEALCDDLNTPQALAHISESVRMINSAKAGQLSLTEADLKALVQVYDDIVFGVLGLVDEESSEGTMGKVVSGLMDMVLESRAAAKAAKDWNTSDHIRDCLKALGIQVKDTRDGAEWTLSE
;
A
#
# COMPACT_ATOMS: atom_id res chain seq x y z
N MET A 1 6.71 24.90 -11.58
CA MET A 1 6.45 23.51 -11.12
C MET A 1 7.81 22.82 -11.02
N ARG A 2 8.11 22.18 -9.89
CA ARG A 2 9.37 21.44 -9.72
C ARG A 2 9.40 20.21 -10.66
N GLU A 3 10.56 19.90 -11.24
CA GLU A 3 10.73 18.77 -12.15
C GLU A 3 10.84 17.47 -11.35
N LEU A 4 10.05 16.46 -11.70
CA LEU A 4 10.08 15.13 -11.09
C LEU A 4 10.87 14.18 -12.00
N LEU A 5 11.85 13.51 -11.44
CA LEU A 5 12.55 12.39 -12.05
C LEU A 5 11.96 11.08 -11.53
N LEU A 6 11.72 10.10 -12.40
CA LEU A 6 11.29 8.75 -12.04
C LEU A 6 12.16 7.71 -12.74
N THR A 7 12.52 6.68 -12.02
CA THR A 7 13.17 5.53 -12.64
C THR A 7 12.15 4.68 -13.37
N ASN A 8 12.30 4.60 -14.69
CA ASN A 8 11.47 3.78 -15.55
C ASN A 8 12.11 2.40 -15.72
N THR A 9 11.44 1.35 -15.26
CA THR A 9 11.94 -0.03 -15.35
C THR A 9 12.11 -0.47 -16.80
N LEU A 10 11.26 0.00 -17.73
CA LEU A 10 11.32 -0.35 -19.14
C LEU A 10 12.63 0.12 -19.80
N THR A 11 13.02 1.36 -19.54
CA THR A 11 14.25 1.95 -20.10
C THR A 11 15.45 1.74 -19.19
N ARG A 12 15.25 1.34 -17.93
CA ARG A 12 16.26 1.20 -16.85
C ARG A 12 17.01 2.50 -16.55
N LYS A 13 16.37 3.63 -16.82
CA LYS A 13 16.93 4.97 -16.61
C LYS A 13 16.03 5.78 -15.68
N LYS A 14 16.65 6.74 -15.00
CA LYS A 14 15.96 7.82 -14.32
C LYS A 14 15.67 8.89 -15.37
N GLU A 15 14.39 9.22 -15.55
CA GLU A 15 13.90 10.09 -16.62
C GLU A 15 13.06 11.21 -16.05
N LEU A 16 13.06 12.36 -16.73
CA LEU A 16 12.14 13.44 -16.43
C LEU A 16 10.70 12.97 -16.68
N PHE A 17 9.86 13.10 -15.68
CA PHE A 17 8.45 12.74 -15.80
C PHE A 17 7.72 13.80 -16.64
N VAL A 18 7.20 13.35 -17.78
CA VAL A 18 6.38 14.16 -18.68
C VAL A 18 5.05 13.43 -18.90
N PRO A 19 3.92 13.98 -18.41
CA PRO A 19 2.63 13.32 -18.57
C PRO A 19 2.16 13.29 -20.02
N VAL A 20 1.45 12.23 -20.41
CA VAL A 20 0.81 12.09 -21.74
C VAL A 20 -0.12 13.27 -22.02
N ASN A 21 -0.89 13.67 -21.01
CA ASN A 21 -1.79 14.82 -21.10
C ASN A 21 -1.31 15.91 -20.12
N PRO A 22 -0.92 17.10 -20.61
CA PRO A 22 -0.40 18.15 -19.73
C PRO A 22 -1.31 18.44 -18.52
N GLY A 23 -0.73 18.43 -17.33
CA GLY A 23 -1.44 18.67 -16.07
C GLY A 23 -2.29 17.51 -15.54
N HIS A 24 -2.40 16.41 -16.26
CA HIS A 24 -3.16 15.22 -15.87
C HIS A 24 -2.26 13.99 -15.86
N VAL A 25 -2.44 13.11 -14.88
CA VAL A 25 -1.67 11.86 -14.75
C VAL A 25 -2.62 10.69 -14.58
N GLY A 26 -2.49 9.70 -15.46
CA GLY A 26 -3.09 8.38 -15.31
C GLY A 26 -2.13 7.43 -14.60
N MET A 27 -2.50 6.93 -13.43
CA MET A 27 -1.69 6.01 -12.64
C MET A 27 -2.48 4.73 -12.35
N TYR A 28 -1.96 3.58 -12.79
CA TYR A 28 -2.48 2.25 -12.48
C TYR A 28 -1.52 1.53 -11.54
N VAL A 29 -2.03 0.87 -10.53
CA VAL A 29 -1.23 0.02 -9.62
C VAL A 29 -1.92 -1.31 -9.45
N CYS A 30 -1.18 -2.41 -9.62
CA CYS A 30 -1.71 -3.73 -9.35
C CYS A 30 -2.14 -3.85 -7.89
N GLY A 31 -3.39 -4.25 -7.70
CA GLY A 31 -3.99 -4.45 -6.39
C GLY A 31 -3.84 -5.88 -5.85
N PRO A 32 -4.43 -6.17 -4.70
CA PRO A 32 -4.30 -7.48 -4.07
C PRO A 32 -5.23 -8.51 -4.70
N THR A 33 -4.81 -9.79 -4.64
CA THR A 33 -5.72 -10.92 -4.72
C THR A 33 -6.31 -11.17 -3.33
N VAL A 34 -7.63 -11.05 -3.20
CA VAL A 34 -8.33 -10.99 -1.90
C VAL A 34 -8.75 -12.37 -1.38
N TYR A 35 -7.78 -13.21 -1.03
CA TYR A 35 -7.98 -14.55 -0.45
C TYR A 35 -7.39 -14.71 0.96
N GLY A 36 -6.83 -13.65 1.53
CA GLY A 36 -6.20 -13.66 2.85
C GLY A 36 -5.93 -12.25 3.36
N ASP A 37 -5.54 -12.15 4.64
CA ASP A 37 -5.22 -10.87 5.26
C ASP A 37 -4.02 -10.18 4.59
N ALA A 38 -4.07 -8.86 4.58
CA ALA A 38 -2.96 -8.06 4.08
C ALA A 38 -1.68 -8.30 4.91
N HIS A 39 -0.54 -8.29 4.25
CA HIS A 39 0.77 -8.49 4.86
C HIS A 39 1.77 -7.40 4.44
N LEU A 40 2.99 -7.45 4.95
CA LEU A 40 4.04 -6.46 4.66
C LEU A 40 4.29 -6.27 3.15
N GLY A 41 4.16 -7.33 2.34
CA GLY A 41 4.25 -7.26 0.89
C GLY A 41 3.17 -6.40 0.23
N HIS A 42 2.00 -6.23 0.87
CA HIS A 42 0.96 -5.29 0.45
C HIS A 42 1.17 -3.87 1.03
N ALA A 43 1.74 -3.78 2.25
CA ALA A 43 1.99 -2.48 2.87
C ALA A 43 3.00 -1.66 2.08
N ARG A 44 4.06 -2.29 1.56
CA ARG A 44 5.11 -1.59 0.85
C ARG A 44 4.63 -0.89 -0.43
N PRO A 45 4.03 -1.58 -1.41
CA PRO A 45 3.44 -0.89 -2.56
C PRO A 45 2.34 0.09 -2.13
N GLY A 46 1.50 -0.27 -1.14
CA GLY A 46 0.49 0.63 -0.60
C GLY A 46 1.07 1.99 -0.19
N VAL A 47 2.11 2.00 0.64
CA VAL A 47 2.77 3.24 1.09
C VAL A 47 3.55 3.92 -0.04
N THR A 48 4.28 3.16 -0.87
CA THR A 48 5.08 3.72 -1.96
C THR A 48 4.22 4.50 -2.96
N TYR A 49 3.13 3.88 -3.43
CA TYR A 49 2.27 4.52 -4.42
C TYR A 49 1.34 5.56 -3.82
N ASP A 50 1.03 5.50 -2.53
CA ASP A 50 0.36 6.57 -1.80
C ASP A 50 1.23 7.84 -1.77
N VAL A 51 2.53 7.69 -1.49
CA VAL A 51 3.47 8.83 -1.53
C VAL A 51 3.57 9.40 -2.95
N LEU A 52 3.70 8.54 -3.97
CA LEU A 52 3.75 9.00 -5.36
C LEU A 52 2.46 9.74 -5.76
N PHE A 53 1.30 9.18 -5.44
CA PHE A 53 0.00 9.78 -5.72
C PHE A 53 -0.15 11.15 -5.05
N LYS A 54 0.15 11.25 -3.75
CA LYS A 54 0.06 12.48 -2.99
C LYS A 54 1.08 13.52 -3.48
N PHE A 55 2.30 13.09 -3.80
CA PHE A 55 3.34 14.00 -4.28
C PHE A 55 3.04 14.55 -5.67
N LEU A 56 2.55 13.73 -6.62
CA LEU A 56 2.08 14.21 -7.93
C LEU A 56 0.99 15.27 -7.79
N ARG A 57 0.02 15.06 -6.89
CA ARG A 57 -1.02 16.07 -6.60
C ARG A 57 -0.42 17.34 -6.02
N HIS A 58 0.51 17.21 -5.08
CA HIS A 58 1.21 18.34 -4.48
C HIS A 58 2.05 19.12 -5.50
N LEU A 59 2.60 18.46 -6.52
CA LEU A 59 3.23 19.11 -7.67
C LEU A 59 2.23 19.80 -8.62
N GLY A 60 0.93 19.69 -8.39
CA GLY A 60 -0.13 20.35 -9.14
C GLY A 60 -0.77 19.53 -10.25
N TYR A 61 -0.47 18.22 -10.36
CA TYR A 61 -1.13 17.34 -11.31
C TYR A 61 -2.51 16.89 -10.82
N LYS A 62 -3.45 16.77 -11.75
CA LYS A 62 -4.72 16.07 -11.52
C LYS A 62 -4.49 14.58 -11.77
N VAL A 63 -4.45 13.78 -10.72
CA VAL A 63 -4.13 12.36 -10.81
C VAL A 63 -5.39 11.52 -10.79
N ARG A 64 -5.58 10.67 -11.80
CA ARG A 64 -6.54 9.56 -11.76
C ARG A 64 -5.80 8.30 -11.38
N TYR A 65 -5.98 7.87 -10.14
CA TYR A 65 -5.35 6.69 -9.58
C TYR A 65 -6.31 5.50 -9.63
N VAL A 66 -5.92 4.44 -10.32
CA VAL A 66 -6.66 3.17 -10.43
C VAL A 66 -5.87 2.08 -9.74
N ARG A 67 -6.52 1.32 -8.87
CA ARG A 67 -5.95 0.11 -8.25
C ARG A 67 -7.03 -0.96 -8.24
N ASN A 68 -6.76 -2.10 -8.86
CA ASN A 68 -7.76 -3.16 -8.97
C ASN A 68 -7.87 -4.02 -7.72
N ILE A 69 -8.94 -4.81 -7.67
CA ILE A 69 -9.09 -5.98 -6.81
C ILE A 69 -9.15 -7.21 -7.72
N THR A 70 -8.19 -8.12 -7.55
CA THR A 70 -8.21 -9.42 -8.20
C THR A 70 -9.10 -10.37 -7.41
N ASP A 71 -10.28 -10.63 -7.94
CA ASP A 71 -11.31 -11.46 -7.33
C ASP A 71 -11.65 -12.71 -8.14
N VAL A 72 -10.90 -13.01 -9.21
CA VAL A 72 -11.01 -14.20 -10.06
C VAL A 72 -9.73 -14.42 -10.87
N GLY A 73 -9.47 -15.64 -11.28
CA GLY A 73 -8.49 -15.98 -12.31
C GLY A 73 -7.04 -16.10 -11.83
N HIS A 74 -6.76 -15.89 -10.55
CA HIS A 74 -5.42 -16.03 -10.00
C HIS A 74 -5.22 -17.42 -9.40
N LEU A 75 -4.56 -18.29 -10.17
CA LEU A 75 -4.32 -19.67 -9.79
C LEU A 75 -3.13 -19.83 -8.85
N GLU A 76 -3.02 -21.00 -8.24
CA GLU A 76 -1.90 -21.33 -7.35
C GLU A 76 -0.55 -21.26 -8.07
N HIS A 77 0.49 -20.95 -7.32
CA HIS A 77 1.88 -20.85 -7.80
C HIS A 77 2.11 -19.81 -8.91
N ASP A 78 1.15 -18.86 -9.11
CA ASP A 78 1.19 -17.86 -10.17
C ASP A 78 1.34 -18.48 -11.56
N ALA A 79 0.79 -19.69 -11.72
CA ALA A 79 0.78 -20.50 -12.92
C ALA A 79 -0.59 -20.44 -13.64
N ASP A 80 -0.65 -21.00 -14.84
CA ASP A 80 -1.92 -21.15 -15.59
C ASP A 80 -2.69 -22.43 -15.23
N GLU A 81 -2.23 -23.17 -14.23
CA GLU A 81 -2.78 -24.44 -13.78
C GLU A 81 -2.84 -24.48 -12.26
N GLY A 82 -3.76 -25.30 -11.75
CA GLY A 82 -4.04 -25.41 -10.34
C GLY A 82 -5.39 -24.83 -9.97
N GLU A 83 -5.70 -24.88 -8.67
CA GLU A 83 -6.95 -24.33 -8.15
C GLU A 83 -6.86 -22.80 -8.04
N ASP A 84 -7.94 -22.08 -8.33
CA ASP A 84 -8.04 -20.65 -8.06
C ASP A 84 -7.89 -20.38 -6.55
N LYS A 85 -7.06 -19.38 -6.18
CA LYS A 85 -6.72 -19.09 -4.78
C LYS A 85 -7.94 -18.76 -3.93
N ILE A 86 -8.93 -18.06 -4.52
CA ILE A 86 -10.17 -17.69 -3.83
C ILE A 86 -11.08 -18.91 -3.68
N SER A 87 -11.25 -19.70 -4.74
CA SER A 87 -12.05 -20.94 -4.72
C SER A 87 -11.48 -21.95 -3.72
N LYS A 88 -10.17 -22.12 -3.67
CA LYS A 88 -9.51 -22.95 -2.66
C LYS A 88 -9.79 -22.46 -1.25
N LYS A 89 -9.68 -21.17 -1.01
CA LYS A 89 -9.95 -20.59 0.31
C LYS A 89 -11.41 -20.78 0.71
N ALA A 90 -12.34 -20.53 -0.22
CA ALA A 90 -13.77 -20.73 -0.01
C ALA A 90 -14.10 -22.19 0.36
N ARG A 91 -13.52 -23.14 -0.35
CA ARG A 91 -13.69 -24.58 -0.07
C ARG A 91 -13.14 -24.96 1.32
N LEU A 92 -11.98 -24.43 1.71
CA LEU A 92 -11.39 -24.69 3.03
C LEU A 92 -12.20 -24.07 4.17
N GLU A 93 -12.82 -22.93 3.96
CA GLU A 93 -13.66 -22.24 4.95
C GLU A 93 -15.14 -22.62 4.86
N GLN A 94 -15.51 -23.46 3.88
CA GLN A 94 -16.91 -23.88 3.63
C GLN A 94 -17.89 -22.71 3.40
N VAL A 95 -17.46 -21.73 2.63
CA VAL A 95 -18.21 -20.53 2.24
C VAL A 95 -18.20 -20.34 0.73
N GLU A 96 -19.01 -19.41 0.20
CA GLU A 96 -18.98 -19.04 -1.20
C GLU A 96 -17.75 -18.18 -1.55
N PRO A 97 -17.18 -18.30 -2.76
CA PRO A 97 -16.03 -17.49 -3.20
C PRO A 97 -16.23 -15.98 -3.00
N MET A 98 -17.42 -15.47 -3.25
CA MET A 98 -17.71 -14.04 -3.09
C MET A 98 -17.81 -13.60 -1.63
N GLU A 99 -18.05 -14.51 -0.67
CA GLU A 99 -17.94 -14.21 0.76
C GLU A 99 -16.47 -14.03 1.16
N VAL A 100 -15.57 -14.88 0.62
CA VAL A 100 -14.11 -14.73 0.78
C VAL A 100 -13.67 -13.37 0.23
N VAL A 101 -14.04 -13.06 -1.02
CA VAL A 101 -13.74 -11.79 -1.67
C VAL A 101 -14.20 -10.61 -0.84
N GLN A 102 -15.45 -10.61 -0.39
CA GLN A 102 -16.01 -9.52 0.42
C GLN A 102 -15.25 -9.34 1.73
N THR A 103 -15.02 -10.43 2.45
CA THR A 103 -14.35 -10.43 3.75
C THR A 103 -12.93 -9.85 3.65
N TYR A 104 -12.13 -10.40 2.73
CA TYR A 104 -10.71 -9.98 2.64
C TYR A 104 -10.53 -8.64 1.93
N THR A 105 -11.46 -8.20 1.08
CA THR A 105 -11.48 -6.84 0.56
C THR A 105 -11.67 -5.82 1.70
N LEU A 106 -12.65 -6.04 2.58
CA LEU A 106 -12.89 -5.15 3.72
C LEU A 106 -11.69 -5.12 4.69
N ARG A 107 -11.11 -6.28 4.97
CA ARG A 107 -9.90 -6.37 5.82
C ARG A 107 -8.69 -5.69 5.18
N TYR A 108 -8.52 -5.80 3.87
CA TYR A 108 -7.48 -5.09 3.14
C TYR A 108 -7.66 -3.57 3.24
N HIS A 109 -8.88 -3.06 3.02
CA HIS A 109 -9.18 -1.65 3.16
C HIS A 109 -8.92 -1.15 4.59
N GLU A 110 -9.31 -1.92 5.60
CA GLU A 110 -9.04 -1.58 7.01
C GLU A 110 -7.54 -1.51 7.30
N ALA A 111 -6.75 -2.46 6.79
CA ALA A 111 -5.31 -2.45 6.95
C ALA A 111 -4.66 -1.23 6.26
N MET A 112 -5.10 -0.90 5.04
CA MET A 112 -4.62 0.28 4.30
C MET A 112 -5.04 1.58 5.00
N ARG A 113 -6.25 1.63 5.54
CA ARG A 113 -6.75 2.76 6.33
C ARG A 113 -5.88 3.01 7.57
N LYS A 114 -5.53 1.95 8.31
CA LYS A 114 -4.63 2.05 9.47
C LYS A 114 -3.25 2.59 9.08
N LEU A 115 -2.74 2.19 7.93
CA LEU A 115 -1.48 2.73 7.37
C LEU A 115 -1.61 4.14 6.77
N ASN A 116 -2.77 4.79 6.84
CA ASN A 116 -3.09 6.09 6.22
C ASN A 116 -2.77 6.12 4.71
N VAL A 117 -3.02 5.01 4.02
CA VAL A 117 -2.93 4.91 2.56
C VAL A 117 -4.24 5.40 1.95
N ALA A 118 -4.19 6.46 1.17
CA ALA A 118 -5.38 7.03 0.54
C ALA A 118 -6.07 6.02 -0.41
N PRO A 119 -7.40 6.03 -0.49
CA PRO A 119 -8.10 5.20 -1.45
C PRO A 119 -7.77 5.64 -2.89
N PRO A 120 -7.78 4.72 -3.88
CA PRO A 120 -7.66 5.09 -5.27
C PRO A 120 -8.89 5.86 -5.74
N SER A 121 -8.77 6.58 -6.87
CA SER A 121 -9.91 7.26 -7.52
C SER A 121 -10.94 6.25 -8.01
N ILE A 122 -10.47 5.09 -8.49
CA ILE A 122 -11.28 3.99 -9.01
C ILE A 122 -10.66 2.66 -8.57
N GLU A 123 -11.47 1.77 -8.00
CA GLU A 123 -11.03 0.43 -7.58
C GLU A 123 -11.86 -0.66 -8.28
N PRO A 124 -11.52 -0.99 -9.55
CA PRO A 124 -12.28 -1.96 -10.33
C PRO A 124 -11.98 -3.39 -9.89
N ARG A 125 -12.96 -4.27 -10.09
CA ARG A 125 -12.81 -5.72 -9.87
C ARG A 125 -12.66 -6.46 -11.18
N ALA A 126 -11.81 -7.49 -11.22
CA ALA A 126 -11.62 -8.33 -12.40
C ALA A 126 -12.92 -8.99 -12.86
N SER A 127 -13.73 -9.53 -11.93
CA SER A 127 -15.05 -10.13 -12.22
C SER A 127 -16.07 -9.15 -12.79
N GLY A 128 -15.91 -7.86 -12.51
CA GLY A 128 -16.76 -6.80 -13.07
C GLY A 128 -16.44 -6.41 -14.52
N HIS A 129 -15.39 -6.99 -15.11
CA HIS A 129 -14.86 -6.62 -16.43
C HIS A 129 -14.72 -7.80 -17.39
N ILE A 130 -15.52 -8.84 -17.19
CA ILE A 130 -15.49 -10.07 -18.01
C ILE A 130 -15.77 -9.80 -19.48
N ILE A 131 -16.72 -8.91 -19.78
CA ILE A 131 -17.09 -8.57 -21.16
C ILE A 131 -15.89 -7.94 -21.87
N GLU A 132 -15.26 -6.97 -21.25
CA GLU A 132 -14.09 -6.27 -21.80
C GLU A 132 -12.89 -7.21 -21.96
N GLN A 133 -12.71 -8.15 -21.04
CA GLN A 133 -11.66 -9.17 -21.11
C GLN A 133 -11.91 -10.12 -22.31
N ILE A 134 -13.15 -10.61 -22.50
CA ILE A 134 -13.50 -11.40 -23.66
C ILE A 134 -13.24 -10.63 -24.97
N GLU A 135 -13.61 -9.35 -25.04
CA GLU A 135 -13.36 -8.54 -26.23
C GLU A 135 -11.86 -8.32 -26.48
N ALA A 136 -11.04 -8.18 -25.43
CA ALA A 136 -9.59 -8.11 -25.57
C ALA A 136 -9.01 -9.43 -26.11
N VAL A 137 -9.47 -10.58 -25.61
CA VAL A 137 -9.04 -11.89 -26.13
C VAL A 137 -9.39 -12.04 -27.60
N LYS A 138 -10.58 -11.63 -28.04
CA LYS A 138 -10.97 -11.65 -29.47
C LYS A 138 -10.01 -10.82 -30.31
N LYS A 139 -9.69 -9.58 -29.89
CA LYS A 139 -8.74 -8.72 -30.58
C LYS A 139 -7.36 -9.36 -30.72
N ILE A 140 -6.86 -10.04 -29.68
CA ILE A 140 -5.57 -10.73 -29.70
C ILE A 140 -5.60 -11.95 -30.64
N LEU A 141 -6.72 -12.69 -30.66
CA LEU A 141 -6.96 -13.80 -31.62
C LEU A 141 -6.97 -13.28 -33.06
N ASP A 142 -7.76 -12.23 -33.33
CA ASP A 142 -7.88 -11.61 -34.66
C ASP A 142 -6.53 -11.06 -35.17
N ALA A 143 -5.70 -10.58 -34.26
CA ALA A 143 -4.33 -10.13 -34.56
C ALA A 143 -3.36 -11.27 -34.79
N GLY A 144 -3.75 -12.54 -34.55
CA GLY A 144 -2.94 -13.73 -34.79
C GLY A 144 -1.90 -14.03 -33.71
N TYR A 145 -2.02 -13.44 -32.50
CA TYR A 145 -1.11 -13.67 -31.37
C TYR A 145 -1.70 -14.56 -30.28
N ALA A 146 -2.83 -15.22 -30.54
CA ALA A 146 -3.41 -16.20 -29.64
C ALA A 146 -3.97 -17.39 -30.41
N TYR A 147 -4.23 -18.47 -29.70
CA TYR A 147 -4.83 -19.69 -30.26
C TYR A 147 -5.76 -20.37 -29.26
N GLU A 148 -6.76 -21.04 -29.78
CA GLU A 148 -7.64 -21.89 -28.99
C GLU A 148 -7.05 -23.30 -28.83
N SER A 149 -7.16 -23.84 -27.63
CA SER A 149 -6.80 -25.22 -27.33
C SER A 149 -7.71 -25.76 -26.23
N ASN A 150 -8.44 -26.84 -26.51
CA ASN A 150 -9.29 -27.59 -25.59
C ASN A 150 -10.29 -26.72 -24.79
N GLY A 151 -10.84 -25.65 -25.42
CA GLY A 151 -11.79 -24.72 -24.84
C GLY A 151 -11.15 -23.62 -23.97
N SER A 152 -9.83 -23.55 -23.96
CA SER A 152 -9.05 -22.43 -23.41
C SER A 152 -8.42 -21.61 -24.54
N VAL A 153 -8.03 -20.36 -24.25
CA VAL A 153 -7.30 -19.49 -25.17
C VAL A 153 -5.97 -19.10 -24.55
N TYR A 154 -4.90 -19.31 -25.32
CA TYR A 154 -3.54 -19.01 -24.91
C TYR A 154 -2.91 -17.95 -25.80
N PHE A 155 -2.10 -17.08 -25.21
CA PHE A 155 -1.25 -16.15 -25.95
C PHE A 155 -0.07 -16.91 -26.55
N ASP A 156 0.18 -16.75 -27.85
CA ASP A 156 1.28 -17.35 -28.60
C ASP A 156 2.52 -16.45 -28.51
N VAL A 157 3.33 -16.68 -27.48
CA VAL A 157 4.51 -15.85 -27.19
C VAL A 157 5.56 -15.98 -28.29
N ARG A 158 5.68 -17.17 -28.92
CA ARG A 158 6.62 -17.37 -30.05
C ARG A 158 6.22 -16.52 -31.24
N ARG A 159 4.95 -16.56 -31.62
CA ARG A 159 4.44 -15.76 -32.75
C ARG A 159 4.57 -14.26 -32.47
N TYR A 160 4.27 -13.82 -31.26
CA TYR A 160 4.46 -12.44 -30.85
C TYR A 160 5.92 -12.02 -30.93
N ASN A 161 6.86 -12.88 -30.53
CA ASN A 161 8.30 -12.60 -30.54
C ASN A 161 8.92 -12.52 -31.94
N GLU A 162 8.21 -13.01 -32.97
CA GLU A 162 8.62 -12.84 -34.38
C GLU A 162 8.45 -11.38 -34.85
N ASP A 163 7.42 -10.70 -34.38
CA ASP A 163 7.10 -9.32 -34.76
C ASP A 163 7.56 -8.27 -33.72
N PHE A 164 7.60 -8.66 -32.45
CA PHE A 164 7.97 -7.84 -31.31
C PHE A 164 8.97 -8.58 -30.43
N HIS A 165 9.48 -7.92 -29.42
CA HIS A 165 10.38 -8.57 -28.47
C HIS A 165 9.64 -8.85 -27.15
N TYR A 166 9.44 -10.13 -26.79
CA TYR A 166 8.95 -10.53 -25.47
C TYR A 166 10.12 -10.55 -24.48
N GLY A 167 9.96 -9.89 -23.33
CA GLY A 167 11.03 -9.73 -22.34
C GLY A 167 11.63 -8.33 -22.31
N VAL A 168 11.00 -7.34 -22.95
CA VAL A 168 11.50 -5.94 -22.99
C VAL A 168 11.60 -5.33 -21.60
N LEU A 169 10.66 -5.66 -20.71
CA LEU A 169 10.61 -5.13 -19.34
C LEU A 169 11.55 -5.89 -18.40
N SER A 170 11.47 -7.21 -18.41
CA SER A 170 12.23 -8.09 -17.54
C SER A 170 13.68 -8.29 -17.97
N GLY A 171 13.96 -8.13 -19.26
CA GLY A 171 15.25 -8.44 -19.87
C GLY A 171 15.51 -9.94 -20.02
N ARG A 172 14.48 -10.78 -19.90
CA ARG A 172 14.59 -12.23 -20.08
C ARG A 172 14.47 -12.59 -21.54
N ASN A 173 15.24 -13.59 -21.94
CA ASN A 173 15.11 -14.24 -23.26
C ASN A 173 14.15 -15.42 -23.15
N LEU A 174 13.52 -15.81 -24.28
CA LEU A 174 12.64 -16.99 -24.33
C LEU A 174 13.37 -18.27 -23.91
N ASP A 175 14.67 -18.39 -24.20
CA ASP A 175 15.47 -19.55 -23.81
C ASP A 175 15.67 -19.64 -22.29
N ASP A 176 15.85 -18.50 -21.61
CA ASP A 176 15.94 -18.44 -20.14
C ASP A 176 14.64 -18.85 -19.44
N THR A 177 13.50 -18.68 -20.12
CA THR A 177 12.19 -19.12 -19.59
C THR A 177 11.97 -20.62 -19.72
N ARG A 178 12.72 -21.32 -20.59
CA ARG A 178 12.68 -22.80 -20.72
C ARG A 178 13.31 -23.52 -19.54
N GLU A 179 14.39 -22.99 -18.97
CA GLU A 179 15.12 -23.65 -17.86
C GLU A 179 14.40 -23.55 -16.51
N GLY A 180 13.51 -22.56 -16.33
CA GLY A 180 12.75 -22.33 -15.09
C GLY A 180 11.40 -23.05 -15.01
N THR A 181 10.89 -23.57 -16.11
CA THR A 181 9.61 -24.30 -16.14
C THR A 181 9.83 -25.76 -15.74
N ARG A 182 9.57 -26.09 -14.48
CA ARG A 182 9.32 -27.48 -14.08
C ARG A 182 8.21 -28.05 -14.97
N SER A 183 8.38 -29.27 -15.46
CA SER A 183 7.31 -30.01 -16.13
C SER A 183 6.17 -30.21 -15.12
N LEU A 184 5.18 -29.33 -15.15
CA LEU A 184 3.94 -29.46 -14.40
C LEU A 184 3.01 -30.33 -15.25
N ASP A 185 2.34 -31.29 -14.62
CA ASP A 185 1.27 -32.07 -15.25
C ASP A 185 0.19 -31.08 -15.73
N GLY A 186 -0.25 -31.19 -16.99
CA GLY A 186 -1.26 -30.33 -17.60
C GLY A 186 -0.78 -29.42 -18.76
N GLN A 187 0.50 -29.41 -19.10
CA GLN A 187 1.04 -28.63 -20.23
C GLN A 187 0.60 -29.12 -21.63
N GLY A 188 -0.26 -30.15 -21.70
CA GLY A 188 -0.71 -30.72 -22.96
C GLY A 188 -1.50 -29.77 -23.87
N ASP A 189 -2.06 -28.69 -23.31
CA ASP A 189 -2.89 -27.74 -24.06
C ASP A 189 -2.08 -26.57 -24.66
N LYS A 190 -0.88 -26.28 -24.15
CA LYS A 190 -0.01 -25.20 -24.62
C LYS A 190 0.89 -25.67 -25.75
N ARG A 191 1.09 -24.79 -26.76
CA ARG A 191 2.09 -25.05 -27.85
C ARG A 191 3.50 -24.88 -27.33
N ALA A 192 3.73 -23.98 -26.39
CA ALA A 192 5.03 -23.74 -25.75
C ALA A 192 4.88 -23.49 -24.26
N PRO A 193 5.87 -23.87 -23.43
CA PRO A 193 5.77 -23.72 -21.97
C PRO A 193 5.69 -22.27 -21.48
N TYR A 194 6.13 -21.31 -22.25
CA TYR A 194 6.08 -19.87 -21.96
C TYR A 194 4.80 -19.19 -22.44
N ASP A 195 3.92 -19.89 -23.22
CA ASP A 195 2.60 -19.37 -23.53
C ASP A 195 1.77 -19.23 -22.25
N PHE A 196 0.90 -18.22 -22.20
CA PHE A 196 0.12 -17.94 -21.00
C PHE A 196 -1.37 -17.83 -21.33
N ALA A 197 -2.21 -18.15 -20.34
CA ALA A 197 -3.64 -18.18 -20.53
C ALA A 197 -4.22 -16.76 -20.64
N LEU A 198 -5.08 -16.57 -21.65
CA LEU A 198 -5.96 -15.40 -21.78
C LEU A 198 -7.38 -15.73 -21.31
N TRP A 199 -7.84 -16.97 -21.59
CA TRP A 199 -9.11 -17.51 -21.12
C TRP A 199 -8.92 -18.98 -20.77
N LYS A 200 -9.32 -19.38 -19.57
CA LYS A 200 -9.26 -20.77 -19.12
C LYS A 200 -10.65 -21.40 -19.13
N LYS A 201 -10.75 -22.58 -19.72
CA LYS A 201 -11.94 -23.43 -19.58
C LYS A 201 -12.20 -23.76 -18.13
N ALA A 202 -13.42 -23.56 -17.67
CA ALA A 202 -13.82 -23.93 -16.32
C ALA A 202 -14.08 -25.44 -16.21
N GLU A 203 -13.59 -26.03 -15.12
CA GLU A 203 -13.97 -27.36 -14.70
C GLU A 203 -15.37 -27.31 -14.03
N PRO A 204 -16.14 -28.45 -13.98
CA PRO A 204 -17.50 -28.47 -13.43
C PRO A 204 -17.61 -27.90 -12.01
N GLN A 205 -16.58 -28.03 -11.20
CA GLN A 205 -16.51 -27.55 -9.82
C GLN A 205 -16.23 -26.05 -9.69
N HIS A 206 -15.81 -25.36 -10.76
CA HIS A 206 -15.57 -23.93 -10.70
C HIS A 206 -16.90 -23.17 -10.61
N ILE A 207 -17.13 -22.44 -9.51
CA ILE A 207 -18.28 -21.57 -9.29
C ILE A 207 -18.11 -20.26 -10.08
N MET A 208 -16.89 -19.68 -10.01
CA MET A 208 -16.52 -18.43 -10.70
C MET A 208 -16.21 -18.71 -12.16
N ARG A 209 -17.25 -18.75 -13.02
CA ARG A 209 -17.15 -19.00 -14.45
C ARG A 209 -18.23 -18.23 -15.21
N TRP A 210 -17.93 -17.89 -16.45
CA TRP A 210 -18.79 -17.12 -17.32
C TRP A 210 -18.86 -17.73 -18.72
N PRO A 211 -19.98 -17.55 -19.43
CA PRO A 211 -20.08 -17.95 -20.82
C PRO A 211 -19.18 -17.08 -21.69
N SER A 212 -18.53 -17.70 -22.66
CA SER A 212 -17.70 -17.04 -23.65
C SER A 212 -17.83 -17.71 -25.01
N PRO A 213 -17.30 -17.16 -26.12
CA PRO A 213 -17.27 -17.82 -27.41
C PRO A 213 -16.55 -19.18 -27.41
N TRP A 214 -15.67 -19.40 -26.44
CA TRP A 214 -14.85 -20.62 -26.30
C TRP A 214 -15.46 -21.63 -25.31
N GLY A 215 -16.60 -21.30 -24.73
CA GLY A 215 -17.30 -22.08 -23.71
C GLY A 215 -17.27 -21.41 -22.33
N GLU A 216 -17.76 -22.13 -21.31
CA GLU A 216 -17.71 -21.65 -19.93
C GLU A 216 -16.25 -21.64 -19.42
N GLY A 217 -15.87 -20.49 -18.83
CA GLY A 217 -14.51 -20.30 -18.37
C GLY A 217 -14.33 -19.01 -17.54
N PHE A 218 -13.08 -18.65 -17.35
CA PHE A 218 -12.69 -17.45 -16.62
C PHE A 218 -11.42 -16.83 -17.24
N PRO A 219 -11.17 -15.52 -17.06
CA PRO A 219 -10.02 -14.85 -17.65
C PRO A 219 -8.71 -15.29 -17.00
N GLY A 220 -7.63 -15.28 -17.77
CA GLY A 220 -6.28 -15.42 -17.25
C GLY A 220 -5.88 -14.18 -16.42
N TRP A 221 -5.13 -14.40 -15.37
CA TRP A 221 -4.74 -13.37 -14.39
C TRP A 221 -4.07 -12.12 -15.01
N HIS A 222 -3.27 -12.30 -16.05
CA HIS A 222 -2.52 -11.19 -16.65
C HIS A 222 -3.37 -10.24 -17.50
N LEU A 223 -4.61 -10.63 -17.86
CA LEU A 223 -5.45 -9.86 -18.76
C LEU A 223 -6.20 -8.71 -18.05
N GLU A 224 -6.47 -8.88 -16.76
CA GLU A 224 -7.31 -7.95 -15.98
C GLU A 224 -6.75 -6.52 -15.96
N CYS A 225 -5.44 -6.38 -15.66
CA CYS A 225 -4.80 -5.07 -15.54
C CYS A 225 -4.67 -4.36 -16.89
N SER A 226 -4.38 -5.12 -17.97
CA SER A 226 -4.39 -4.61 -19.34
C SER A 226 -5.72 -3.98 -19.72
N VAL A 227 -6.82 -4.67 -19.42
CA VAL A 227 -8.18 -4.27 -19.79
C VAL A 227 -8.70 -3.13 -18.92
N MET A 228 -8.53 -3.24 -17.59
CA MET A 228 -8.99 -2.19 -16.67
C MET A 228 -8.15 -0.92 -16.80
N GLY A 229 -6.84 -1.04 -17.07
CA GLY A 229 -5.97 0.10 -17.37
C GLY A 229 -6.46 0.87 -18.59
N GLU A 230 -6.72 0.18 -19.71
CA GLU A 230 -7.28 0.79 -20.92
C GLU A 230 -8.62 1.46 -20.67
N LYS A 231 -9.54 0.77 -19.98
CA LYS A 231 -10.91 1.27 -19.72
C LYS A 231 -10.93 2.58 -18.95
N TYR A 232 -10.10 2.72 -17.93
CA TYR A 232 -10.18 3.85 -17.01
C TYR A 232 -9.15 4.95 -17.28
N LEU A 233 -8.03 4.63 -17.92
CA LEU A 233 -6.94 5.57 -18.17
C LEU A 233 -6.72 5.85 -19.65
N GLY A 234 -7.31 5.05 -20.55
CA GLY A 234 -7.20 5.19 -21.99
C GLY A 234 -6.16 4.24 -22.60
N ARG A 235 -6.02 4.34 -23.93
CA ARG A 235 -5.15 3.48 -24.72
C ARG A 235 -3.69 3.56 -24.28
N GLU A 236 -3.27 4.74 -23.88
CA GLU A 236 -1.94 5.04 -23.32
C GLU A 236 -2.11 5.88 -22.07
N PHE A 237 -1.32 5.59 -21.04
CA PHE A 237 -1.34 6.32 -19.77
C PHE A 237 0.07 6.41 -19.17
N ASP A 238 0.20 7.21 -18.13
CA ASP A 238 1.50 7.64 -17.66
C ASP A 238 2.25 6.56 -16.86
N ILE A 239 1.67 6.10 -15.75
CA ILE A 239 2.39 5.29 -14.76
C ILE A 239 1.68 3.96 -14.53
N HIS A 240 2.42 2.85 -14.63
CA HIS A 240 2.00 1.55 -14.11
C HIS A 240 2.95 1.08 -13.03
N GLY A 241 2.40 0.73 -11.86
CA GLY A 241 3.15 0.37 -10.67
C GLY A 241 2.82 -1.00 -10.10
N GLY A 242 3.79 -1.61 -9.45
CA GLY A 242 3.65 -2.87 -8.72
C GLY A 242 4.93 -3.30 -8.02
N GLY A 243 4.91 -4.46 -7.38
CA GLY A 243 6.12 -5.09 -6.83
C GLY A 243 7.04 -5.62 -7.93
N MET A 244 8.35 -5.73 -7.62
CA MET A 244 9.34 -6.33 -8.54
C MET A 244 8.99 -7.77 -8.93
N ASP A 245 8.23 -8.49 -8.11
CA ASP A 245 7.73 -9.84 -8.39
C ASP A 245 6.68 -9.86 -9.51
N LEU A 246 5.98 -8.76 -9.74
CA LEU A 246 5.03 -8.61 -10.84
C LEU A 246 5.70 -8.29 -12.18
N MET A 247 6.95 -7.80 -12.17
CA MET A 247 7.66 -7.45 -13.40
C MET A 247 7.66 -8.60 -14.41
N PHE A 248 7.85 -9.83 -13.90
CA PHE A 248 7.74 -11.05 -14.68
C PHE A 248 7.06 -12.16 -13.87
N PRO A 249 6.02 -12.84 -14.42
CA PRO A 249 5.54 -12.71 -15.80
C PRO A 249 4.47 -11.60 -15.98
N HIS A 250 3.80 -11.10 -14.93
CA HIS A 250 2.54 -10.35 -15.01
C HIS A 250 2.63 -9.09 -15.91
N HIS A 251 3.50 -8.13 -15.58
CA HIS A 251 3.63 -6.90 -16.37
C HIS A 251 4.24 -7.12 -17.77
N GLU A 252 5.11 -8.10 -17.93
CA GLU A 252 5.59 -8.50 -19.24
C GLU A 252 4.46 -9.01 -20.15
N CYS A 253 3.57 -9.84 -19.58
CA CYS A 253 2.37 -10.31 -20.27
C CYS A 253 1.43 -9.15 -20.62
N GLU A 254 1.27 -8.16 -19.75
CA GLU A 254 0.45 -6.97 -20.03
C GLU A 254 0.99 -6.17 -21.22
N ILE A 255 2.31 -5.96 -21.30
CA ILE A 255 2.93 -5.30 -22.46
C ILE A 255 2.60 -6.06 -23.75
N ALA A 256 2.75 -7.39 -23.73
CA ALA A 256 2.44 -8.21 -24.90
C ALA A 256 0.95 -8.15 -25.28
N GLN A 257 0.06 -8.23 -24.31
CA GLN A 257 -1.40 -8.12 -24.51
C GLN A 257 -1.78 -6.75 -25.08
N ASN A 258 -1.22 -5.68 -24.53
CA ASN A 258 -1.45 -4.31 -24.98
C ASN A 258 -0.99 -4.11 -26.42
N GLN A 259 0.22 -4.57 -26.74
CA GLN A 259 0.77 -4.48 -28.09
C GLN A 259 -0.05 -5.29 -29.10
N ALA A 260 -0.48 -6.50 -28.73
CA ALA A 260 -1.27 -7.38 -29.58
C ALA A 260 -2.71 -6.88 -29.79
N SER A 261 -3.38 -6.40 -28.74
CA SER A 261 -4.79 -6.01 -28.81
C SER A 261 -5.03 -4.60 -29.35
N ARG A 262 -4.06 -3.69 -29.19
CA ARG A 262 -4.24 -2.25 -29.49
C ARG A 262 -3.05 -1.58 -30.19
N GLY A 263 -1.96 -2.31 -30.48
CA GLY A 263 -0.82 -1.81 -31.25
C GLY A 263 0.07 -0.80 -30.52
N THR A 264 0.04 -0.80 -29.17
CA THR A 264 0.91 0.02 -28.31
C THR A 264 1.20 -0.72 -27.02
N GLN A 265 2.36 -0.44 -26.38
CA GLN A 265 2.68 -1.00 -25.07
C GLN A 265 1.80 -0.41 -23.94
N GLY A 266 1.15 0.72 -24.17
CA GLY A 266 0.09 1.29 -23.33
C GLY A 266 0.57 2.09 -22.13
N VAL A 267 1.82 1.93 -21.67
CA VAL A 267 2.34 2.56 -20.46
C VAL A 267 3.66 3.27 -20.74
N HIS A 268 3.79 4.52 -20.28
CA HIS A 268 4.99 5.32 -20.48
C HIS A 268 6.06 5.06 -19.41
N TYR A 269 5.65 4.95 -18.13
CA TYR A 269 6.57 4.73 -17.00
C TYR A 269 6.18 3.49 -16.20
N TRP A 270 7.03 2.48 -16.22
CA TRP A 270 6.91 1.30 -15.38
C TRP A 270 7.70 1.52 -14.09
N VAL A 271 7.01 1.60 -12.97
CA VAL A 271 7.60 1.88 -11.66
C VAL A 271 7.45 0.66 -10.75
N HIS A 272 8.56 0.11 -10.27
CA HIS A 272 8.54 -1.08 -9.42
C HIS A 272 9.16 -0.82 -8.05
N ASN A 273 8.43 -1.16 -7.00
CA ASN A 273 9.00 -1.23 -5.67
C ASN A 273 9.65 -2.60 -5.43
N ASN A 274 10.78 -2.62 -4.71
CA ASN A 274 11.47 -3.85 -4.39
C ASN A 274 10.79 -4.61 -3.23
N LEU A 275 11.24 -5.83 -2.98
CA LEU A 275 10.65 -6.74 -2.00
C LEU A 275 10.97 -6.35 -0.55
N ILE A 276 10.16 -6.85 0.39
CA ILE A 276 10.51 -6.91 1.81
C ILE A 276 11.02 -8.32 2.10
N THR A 277 12.15 -8.39 2.79
CA THR A 277 12.73 -9.62 3.35
C THR A 277 12.51 -9.65 4.86
N ILE A 278 12.62 -10.81 5.46
CA ILE A 278 12.53 -11.03 6.90
C ILE A 278 13.79 -11.80 7.31
N GLY A 279 14.73 -11.10 7.97
CA GLY A 279 16.05 -11.64 8.29
C GLY A 279 16.81 -12.08 7.04
N GLY A 280 16.79 -11.26 5.97
CA GLY A 280 17.45 -11.52 4.70
C GLY A 280 16.77 -12.55 3.80
N GLN A 281 15.64 -13.16 4.23
CA GLN A 281 14.93 -14.17 3.46
C GLN A 281 13.60 -13.62 2.89
N LYS A 282 13.20 -14.13 1.72
CA LYS A 282 11.87 -13.83 1.17
C LYS A 282 10.79 -14.28 2.17
N MET A 283 9.75 -13.47 2.33
CA MET A 283 8.58 -13.81 3.14
C MET A 283 7.81 -14.95 2.47
N GLY A 284 7.47 -15.99 3.24
CA GLY A 284 6.72 -17.15 2.73
C GLY A 284 6.07 -17.98 3.83
N LYS A 285 4.86 -18.48 3.56
CA LYS A 285 4.12 -19.33 4.52
C LYS A 285 4.89 -20.59 4.86
N SER A 286 5.53 -21.23 3.87
CA SER A 286 6.35 -22.44 4.06
C SER A 286 7.60 -22.21 4.90
N LEU A 287 8.06 -20.96 5.02
CA LEU A 287 9.22 -20.58 5.84
C LEU A 287 8.84 -20.19 7.28
N GLY A 288 7.55 -20.19 7.61
CA GLY A 288 7.05 -19.75 8.91
C GLY A 288 7.41 -18.31 9.28
N ASN A 289 7.69 -17.49 8.26
CA ASN A 289 8.03 -16.06 8.42
C ASN A 289 7.00 -15.14 7.74
N PHE A 290 5.80 -15.64 7.49
CA PHE A 290 4.72 -14.88 6.90
C PHE A 290 3.97 -14.13 8.01
N ILE A 291 4.05 -12.81 8.00
CA ILE A 291 3.44 -11.93 9.02
C ILE A 291 2.39 -11.07 8.34
N THR A 292 1.16 -11.17 8.80
CA THR A 292 0.04 -10.32 8.36
C THR A 292 0.08 -8.96 9.07
N LEU A 293 -0.56 -7.95 8.48
CA LEU A 293 -0.66 -6.62 9.13
C LEU A 293 -1.46 -6.65 10.43
N PRO A 294 -2.59 -7.40 10.53
CA PRO A 294 -3.27 -7.57 11.82
C PRO A 294 -2.37 -8.15 12.91
N GLU A 295 -1.59 -9.19 12.61
CA GLU A 295 -0.63 -9.77 13.56
C GLU A 295 0.46 -8.77 13.95
N LEU A 296 0.97 -8.01 12.98
CA LEU A 296 1.99 -6.99 13.22
C LEU A 296 1.47 -5.88 14.16
N PHE A 297 0.22 -5.43 13.92
CA PHE A 297 -0.39 -4.37 14.74
C PHE A 297 -0.80 -4.85 16.14
N SER A 298 -1.15 -6.12 16.31
CA SER A 298 -1.50 -6.71 17.60
C SER A 298 -0.32 -7.30 18.37
N GLY A 299 0.81 -7.55 17.69
CA GLY A 299 1.95 -8.28 18.27
C GLY A 299 1.74 -9.79 18.37
N ASN A 300 0.64 -10.31 17.88
CA ASN A 300 0.25 -11.71 18.03
C ASN A 300 0.87 -12.62 16.96
N HIS A 301 2.20 -12.69 16.93
CA HIS A 301 2.95 -13.59 16.05
C HIS A 301 4.27 -14.01 16.72
N PRO A 302 4.70 -15.30 16.64
CA PRO A 302 5.89 -15.79 17.36
C PRO A 302 7.21 -15.09 17.02
N LYS A 303 7.30 -14.43 15.89
CA LYS A 303 8.50 -13.69 15.46
C LYS A 303 8.47 -12.20 15.84
N LEU A 304 7.43 -11.74 16.51
CA LEU A 304 7.29 -10.36 16.95
C LEU A 304 7.62 -10.24 18.43
N ASP A 305 8.42 -9.27 18.82
CA ASP A 305 8.74 -8.96 20.21
C ASP A 305 7.61 -8.18 20.89
N GLN A 306 6.85 -7.42 20.09
CA GLN A 306 5.78 -6.55 20.57
C GLN A 306 4.81 -6.20 19.43
N ALA A 307 3.72 -5.53 19.77
CA ALA A 307 2.86 -4.85 18.80
C ALA A 307 3.60 -3.63 18.22
N TYR A 308 3.39 -3.37 16.94
CA TYR A 308 3.93 -2.18 16.28
C TYR A 308 2.79 -1.35 15.69
N SER A 309 2.76 -0.06 16.00
CA SER A 309 1.72 0.81 15.48
C SER A 309 1.76 0.92 13.96
N PRO A 310 0.62 1.15 13.31
CA PRO A 310 0.56 1.35 11.86
C PRO A 310 1.50 2.45 11.36
N MET A 311 1.64 3.55 12.09
CA MET A 311 2.55 4.64 11.72
C MET A 311 4.02 4.26 11.90
N THR A 312 4.35 3.42 12.88
CA THR A 312 5.70 2.82 12.98
C THR A 312 6.04 2.01 11.74
N VAL A 313 5.10 1.17 11.27
CA VAL A 313 5.28 0.37 10.04
C VAL A 313 5.39 1.26 8.81
N ARG A 314 4.55 2.29 8.69
CA ARG A 314 4.62 3.28 7.61
C ARG A 314 5.98 3.99 7.62
N PHE A 315 6.41 4.50 8.75
CA PHE A 315 7.68 5.20 8.90
C PHE A 315 8.88 4.29 8.58
N PHE A 316 8.83 3.03 9.01
CA PHE A 316 9.84 2.02 8.67
C PHE A 316 9.95 1.82 7.15
N ILE A 317 8.82 1.73 6.43
CA ILE A 317 8.81 1.60 4.97
C ILE A 317 9.43 2.83 4.29
N LEU A 318 9.15 4.04 4.80
CA LEU A 318 9.64 5.30 4.27
C LEU A 318 11.16 5.50 4.47
N GLN A 319 11.79 4.78 5.42
CA GLN A 319 13.23 4.86 5.67
C GLN A 319 14.08 4.16 4.58
N ALA A 320 13.48 3.40 3.69
CA ALA A 320 14.17 2.79 2.57
C ALA A 320 13.65 3.34 1.25
N HIS A 321 14.57 3.56 0.30
CA HIS A 321 14.18 3.90 -1.06
C HIS A 321 13.30 2.78 -1.64
N TYR A 322 12.21 3.12 -2.36
CA TYR A 322 11.26 2.13 -2.84
C TYR A 322 11.89 1.03 -3.72
N ARG A 323 12.96 1.35 -4.46
CA ARG A 323 13.71 0.38 -5.28
C ARG A 323 14.73 -0.45 -4.51
N GLY A 324 15.08 -0.07 -3.28
CA GLY A 324 15.98 -0.84 -2.42
C GLY A 324 15.25 -1.99 -1.72
N THR A 325 15.93 -3.07 -1.39
CA THR A 325 15.37 -4.11 -0.52
C THR A 325 15.18 -3.56 0.89
N LEU A 326 14.07 -3.91 1.53
CA LEU A 326 13.78 -3.53 2.91
C LEU A 326 13.77 -4.81 3.76
N ASP A 327 14.71 -4.93 4.68
CA ASP A 327 14.76 -6.09 5.57
C ASP A 327 14.05 -5.80 6.89
N PHE A 328 13.03 -6.61 7.17
CA PHE A 328 12.26 -6.53 8.39
C PHE A 328 12.99 -7.22 9.54
N SER A 329 13.11 -6.53 10.66
CA SER A 329 13.50 -7.09 11.95
C SER A 329 12.84 -6.31 13.10
N ASN A 330 12.72 -6.94 14.27
CA ASN A 330 12.21 -6.26 15.46
C ASN A 330 13.07 -5.04 15.83
N ASP A 331 14.40 -5.15 15.73
CA ASP A 331 15.31 -4.05 16.03
C ASP A 331 15.11 -2.87 15.07
N ALA A 332 14.92 -3.13 13.79
CA ALA A 332 14.65 -2.09 12.80
C ALA A 332 13.33 -1.38 13.06
N LEU A 333 12.26 -2.13 13.42
CA LEU A 333 10.98 -1.52 13.79
C LEU A 333 11.06 -0.73 15.11
N LYS A 334 11.76 -1.23 16.12
CA LYS A 334 11.99 -0.48 17.38
C LYS A 334 12.78 0.81 17.12
N ALA A 335 13.76 0.77 16.20
CA ALA A 335 14.49 1.96 15.80
C ALA A 335 13.58 2.96 15.05
N ALA A 336 12.73 2.46 14.14
CA ALA A 336 11.74 3.27 13.44
C ALA A 336 10.73 3.91 14.41
N GLU A 337 10.22 3.17 15.38
CA GLU A 337 9.34 3.68 16.43
C GLU A 337 9.96 4.85 17.20
N LYS A 338 11.24 4.68 17.63
CA LYS A 338 11.96 5.76 18.33
C LYS A 338 12.14 6.99 17.43
N GLY A 339 12.46 6.78 16.15
CA GLY A 339 12.59 7.84 15.16
C GLY A 339 11.29 8.60 14.96
N LEU A 340 10.19 7.88 14.79
CA LEU A 340 8.84 8.45 14.64
C LEU A 340 8.43 9.25 15.89
N LYS A 341 8.62 8.71 17.10
CA LYS A 341 8.31 9.41 18.36
C LYS A 341 9.07 10.73 18.49
N ARG A 342 10.37 10.74 18.09
CA ARG A 342 11.17 11.98 18.09
C ARG A 342 10.65 13.00 17.08
N LEU A 343 10.26 12.55 15.87
CA LEU A 343 9.68 13.41 14.85
C LEU A 343 8.37 14.01 15.32
N MET A 344 7.46 13.21 15.89
CA MET A 344 6.16 13.66 16.38
C MET A 344 6.30 14.62 17.57
N GLN A 345 7.26 14.38 18.47
CA GLN A 345 7.55 15.33 19.56
C GLN A 345 8.06 16.67 19.02
N ALA A 346 8.98 16.67 18.08
CA ALA A 346 9.46 17.90 17.45
C ALA A 346 8.34 18.62 16.68
N SER A 347 7.44 17.87 16.05
CA SER A 347 6.24 18.43 15.41
C SER A 347 5.40 19.20 16.44
N ARG A 348 5.05 18.59 17.56
CA ARG A 348 4.28 19.24 18.64
C ARG A 348 4.95 20.53 19.11
N ASP A 349 6.28 20.49 19.29
CA ASP A 349 7.06 21.64 19.73
C ASP A 349 7.08 22.76 18.67
N LEU A 350 7.26 22.42 17.39
CA LEU A 350 7.20 23.36 16.27
C LEU A 350 5.86 24.10 16.20
N TYR A 351 4.75 23.35 16.25
CA TYR A 351 3.41 23.95 16.18
C TYR A 351 3.10 24.80 17.41
N ALA A 352 3.57 24.41 18.59
CA ALA A 352 3.46 25.21 19.81
C ALA A 352 4.23 26.54 19.68
N MET A 353 5.48 26.51 19.18
CA MET A 353 6.28 27.71 18.93
C MET A 353 5.66 28.63 17.87
N ALA A 354 5.02 28.04 16.86
CA ALA A 354 4.34 28.79 15.80
C ALA A 354 2.94 29.29 16.22
N GLY A 355 2.46 28.94 17.41
CA GLY A 355 1.10 29.31 17.89
C GLY A 355 -0.02 28.69 17.07
N LYS A 356 0.21 27.52 16.45
CA LYS A 356 -0.76 26.82 15.59
C LYS A 356 -1.16 25.46 16.16
N PRO A 357 -2.38 24.99 15.91
CA PRO A 357 -2.73 23.60 16.19
C PRO A 357 -2.00 22.67 15.22
N MET A 358 -1.53 21.55 15.73
CA MET A 358 -0.95 20.48 14.89
C MET A 358 -2.04 19.83 14.03
N PRO A 359 -1.79 19.56 12.74
CA PRO A 359 -2.79 18.95 11.84
C PRO A 359 -3.20 17.55 12.31
N ARG A 360 -4.46 17.23 12.11
CA ARG A 360 -5.02 15.89 12.31
C ARG A 360 -5.72 15.48 11.03
N PRO A 361 -4.96 15.04 10.02
CA PRO A 361 -5.55 14.67 8.75
C PRO A 361 -6.54 13.51 8.95
N GLU A 362 -7.75 13.67 8.42
CA GLU A 362 -8.70 12.58 8.32
C GLU A 362 -8.23 11.58 7.26
N TYR A 363 -8.56 10.29 7.46
CA TYR A 363 -8.25 9.26 6.49
C TYR A 363 -8.82 9.60 5.11
N GLY A 364 -7.97 9.45 4.10
CA GLY A 364 -8.33 9.72 2.70
C GLY A 364 -8.42 11.21 2.35
N SER A 365 -8.21 12.12 3.32
CA SER A 365 -8.05 13.52 3.00
C SER A 365 -6.76 13.73 2.20
N LEU A 366 -6.88 14.50 1.12
CA LEU A 366 -5.76 14.87 0.27
C LEU A 366 -5.54 16.37 0.42
N SER A 367 -4.30 16.78 0.61
CA SER A 367 -3.98 18.20 0.63
C SER A 367 -4.18 18.83 -0.76
N ASP A 368 -4.80 19.99 -0.80
CA ASP A 368 -4.86 20.83 -2.01
C ASP A 368 -3.71 21.84 -2.05
N SER A 369 -2.80 21.80 -1.07
CA SER A 369 -1.60 22.63 -1.04
C SER A 369 -0.67 22.27 -2.20
N LEU A 370 -0.19 23.27 -2.89
CA LEU A 370 0.77 23.12 -4.00
C LEU A 370 2.20 23.36 -3.53
N ALA A 371 3.12 22.59 -4.09
CA ALA A 371 4.54 22.73 -3.83
C ALA A 371 5.02 24.16 -4.11
N PRO A 372 5.68 24.83 -3.17
CA PRO A 372 6.21 26.14 -3.39
C PRO A 372 7.39 26.07 -4.38
N ASP A 373 7.52 27.11 -5.24
CA ASP A 373 8.66 27.20 -6.16
C ASP A 373 9.99 27.37 -5.41
N ALA A 374 9.98 28.09 -4.27
CA ALA A 374 11.13 28.28 -3.38
C ALA A 374 10.69 28.50 -1.93
N CYS A 375 11.51 28.07 -0.99
CA CYS A 375 11.31 28.36 0.42
C CYS A 375 11.58 29.85 0.74
N ARG A 376 10.71 30.46 1.57
CA ARG A 376 10.79 31.88 1.98
C ARG A 376 11.23 32.04 3.44
N ALA A 377 12.11 31.19 3.93
CA ALA A 377 12.70 31.33 5.26
C ALA A 377 13.79 32.41 5.28
N ASP A 378 14.07 32.99 6.46
CA ASP A 378 15.14 33.97 6.64
C ASP A 378 16.50 33.30 6.78
N SER A 379 16.56 32.16 7.52
CA SER A 379 17.81 31.43 7.72
C SER A 379 18.16 30.54 6.52
N ALA A 380 19.44 30.47 6.20
CA ALA A 380 19.95 29.60 5.14
C ALA A 380 19.74 28.12 5.46
N GLU A 381 19.86 27.77 6.72
CA GLU A 381 19.71 26.41 7.23
C GLU A 381 18.26 25.90 7.06
N VAL A 382 17.26 26.72 7.37
CA VAL A 382 15.85 26.36 7.16
C VAL A 382 15.53 26.24 5.65
N ARG A 383 16.08 27.15 4.81
CA ARG A 383 15.95 27.01 3.36
C ARG A 383 16.54 25.72 2.85
N ALA A 384 17.77 25.38 3.30
CA ALA A 384 18.45 24.14 2.89
C ALA A 384 17.64 22.89 3.27
N VAL A 385 17.04 22.85 4.46
CA VAL A 385 16.15 21.77 4.88
C VAL A 385 14.92 21.69 3.96
N ALA A 386 14.22 22.81 3.77
CA ALA A 386 12.98 22.83 2.99
C ALA A 386 13.23 22.45 1.52
N ASP A 387 14.23 23.06 0.89
CA ASP A 387 14.56 22.75 -0.51
C ASP A 387 15.09 21.32 -0.67
N GLY A 388 15.94 20.85 0.26
CA GLY A 388 16.48 19.48 0.24
C GLY A 388 15.40 18.40 0.37
N VAL A 389 14.33 18.63 1.12
CA VAL A 389 13.18 17.72 1.18
C VAL A 389 12.50 17.59 -0.18
N TYR A 390 12.25 18.70 -0.86
CA TYR A 390 11.65 18.69 -2.19
C TYR A 390 12.57 18.11 -3.26
N GLU A 391 13.85 18.46 -3.24
CA GLU A 391 14.86 17.89 -4.13
C GLU A 391 14.93 16.37 -4.01
N ALA A 392 14.94 15.85 -2.78
CA ALA A 392 14.94 14.43 -2.54
C ALA A 392 13.69 13.72 -3.08
N LEU A 393 12.51 14.28 -2.87
CA LEU A 393 11.26 13.71 -3.40
C LEU A 393 11.16 13.83 -4.91
N CYS A 394 11.66 14.90 -5.50
CA CYS A 394 11.75 15.08 -6.94
C CYS A 394 12.77 14.14 -7.59
N ASP A 395 13.76 13.65 -6.84
CA ASP A 395 14.76 12.71 -7.29
C ASP A 395 14.34 11.25 -7.03
N ASP A 396 13.39 10.77 -7.80
CA ASP A 396 12.92 9.37 -7.78
C ASP A 396 12.28 8.96 -6.44
N LEU A 397 11.50 9.87 -5.83
CA LEU A 397 10.83 9.65 -4.55
C LEU A 397 11.79 9.17 -3.43
N ASN A 398 12.93 9.81 -3.30
CA ASN A 398 13.95 9.43 -2.31
C ASN A 398 13.51 9.80 -0.88
N THR A 399 12.54 9.04 -0.36
CA THR A 399 11.99 9.26 0.99
C THR A 399 13.02 9.17 2.10
N PRO A 400 14.03 8.26 2.09
CA PRO A 400 15.08 8.26 3.12
C PRO A 400 15.89 9.55 3.13
N GLN A 401 16.20 10.14 1.97
CA GLN A 401 16.90 11.41 1.91
C GLN A 401 16.02 12.58 2.38
N ALA A 402 14.74 12.57 2.02
CA ALA A 402 13.77 13.55 2.53
C ALA A 402 13.66 13.47 4.06
N LEU A 403 13.59 12.25 4.64
CA LEU A 403 13.60 12.04 6.09
C LEU A 403 14.91 12.48 6.76
N ALA A 404 16.05 12.39 6.07
CA ALA A 404 17.32 12.93 6.58
C ALA A 404 17.25 14.46 6.73
N HIS A 405 16.77 15.19 5.71
CA HIS A 405 16.53 16.64 5.81
C HIS A 405 15.51 17.00 6.89
N ILE A 406 14.42 16.24 7.01
CA ILE A 406 13.45 16.42 8.11
C ILE A 406 14.12 16.20 9.47
N SER A 407 15.05 15.25 9.60
CA SER A 407 15.79 15.02 10.84
C SER A 407 16.71 16.19 11.23
N GLU A 408 17.22 16.96 10.25
CA GLU A 408 17.93 18.22 10.54
C GLU A 408 16.97 19.25 11.14
N SER A 409 15.73 19.39 10.60
CA SER A 409 14.76 20.29 11.19
C SER A 409 14.40 19.90 12.63
N VAL A 410 14.32 18.60 12.94
CA VAL A 410 14.11 18.11 14.32
C VAL A 410 15.20 18.62 15.27
N ARG A 411 16.46 18.60 14.84
CA ARG A 411 17.58 19.15 15.64
C ARG A 411 17.45 20.66 15.84
N MET A 412 17.08 21.40 14.79
CA MET A 412 16.86 22.85 14.85
C MET A 412 15.72 23.20 15.81
N ILE A 413 14.59 22.50 15.72
CA ILE A 413 13.44 22.68 16.60
C ILE A 413 13.82 22.43 18.06
N ASN A 414 14.53 21.34 18.34
CA ASN A 414 15.00 21.02 19.70
C ASN A 414 15.97 22.08 20.23
N SER A 415 16.91 22.58 19.40
CA SER A 415 17.83 23.65 19.78
C SER A 415 17.11 24.98 20.03
N ALA A 416 16.08 25.28 19.23
CA ALA A 416 15.24 26.46 19.41
C ALA A 416 14.44 26.36 20.72
N LYS A 417 13.84 25.20 21.01
CA LYS A 417 13.13 24.95 22.28
C LYS A 417 14.06 25.09 23.49
N ALA A 418 15.33 24.68 23.35
CA ALA A 418 16.33 24.82 24.40
C ALA A 418 16.90 26.25 24.53
N GLY A 419 16.50 27.20 23.71
CA GLY A 419 17.01 28.58 23.69
C GLY A 419 18.41 28.73 23.11
N GLN A 420 18.90 27.70 22.40
CA GLN A 420 20.25 27.67 21.78
C GLN A 420 20.24 28.18 20.33
N LEU A 421 19.07 28.22 19.68
CA LEU A 421 18.87 28.71 18.34
C LEU A 421 17.68 29.67 18.36
N SER A 422 17.74 30.77 17.63
CA SER A 422 16.60 31.66 17.41
C SER A 422 16.06 31.43 16.01
N LEU A 423 14.79 31.04 15.91
CA LEU A 423 14.04 30.94 14.67
C LEU A 423 13.16 32.16 14.52
N THR A 424 13.19 32.82 13.35
CA THR A 424 12.30 33.93 13.04
C THR A 424 10.89 33.43 12.77
N GLU A 425 9.92 34.35 12.70
CA GLU A 425 8.56 34.01 12.30
C GLU A 425 8.51 33.39 10.88
N ALA A 426 9.35 33.89 9.97
CA ALA A 426 9.47 33.35 8.61
C ALA A 426 10.05 31.92 8.62
N ASP A 427 11.03 31.66 9.47
CA ASP A 427 11.61 30.31 9.62
C ASP A 427 10.58 29.33 10.19
N LEU A 428 9.85 29.71 11.25
CA LEU A 428 8.80 28.88 11.83
C LEU A 428 7.69 28.60 10.79
N LYS A 429 7.28 29.62 10.02
CA LYS A 429 6.28 29.45 8.97
C LYS A 429 6.73 28.50 7.88
N ALA A 430 7.99 28.59 7.47
CA ALA A 430 8.57 27.72 6.44
C ALA A 430 8.66 26.27 6.93
N LEU A 431 9.09 26.04 8.16
CA LEU A 431 9.14 24.70 8.77
C LEU A 431 7.71 24.11 8.90
N VAL A 432 6.75 24.90 9.41
CA VAL A 432 5.35 24.45 9.48
C VAL A 432 4.82 24.06 8.10
N GLN A 433 5.13 24.84 7.05
CA GLN A 433 4.73 24.51 5.68
C GLN A 433 5.29 23.15 5.23
N VAL A 434 6.59 22.88 5.48
CA VAL A 434 7.21 21.58 5.16
C VAL A 434 6.53 20.43 5.92
N TYR A 435 6.18 20.64 7.18
CA TYR A 435 5.51 19.61 7.98
C TYR A 435 4.07 19.37 7.50
N ASP A 436 3.30 20.44 7.25
CA ASP A 436 1.94 20.33 6.72
C ASP A 436 1.93 19.61 5.36
N ASP A 437 2.78 20.05 4.44
CA ASP A 437 2.79 19.56 3.07
C ASP A 437 3.42 18.17 2.95
N ILE A 438 4.57 17.96 3.59
CA ILE A 438 5.37 16.77 3.36
C ILE A 438 5.19 15.74 4.47
N VAL A 439 5.42 16.11 5.75
CA VAL A 439 5.37 15.11 6.84
C VAL A 439 3.97 14.52 6.98
N PHE A 440 2.96 15.39 7.08
CA PHE A 440 1.57 14.98 7.25
C PHE A 440 0.86 14.77 5.91
N GLY A 441 1.11 15.62 4.92
CA GLY A 441 0.46 15.57 3.60
C GLY A 441 0.98 14.42 2.74
N VAL A 442 2.23 14.50 2.24
CA VAL A 442 2.80 13.56 1.26
C VAL A 442 3.25 12.26 1.94
N LEU A 443 4.07 12.33 2.98
CA LEU A 443 4.53 11.14 3.71
C LEU A 443 3.41 10.50 4.54
N GLY A 444 2.31 11.22 4.79
CA GLY A 444 1.11 10.72 5.41
C GLY A 444 1.30 10.19 6.83
N LEU A 445 2.28 10.73 7.57
CA LEU A 445 2.50 10.39 8.96
C LEU A 445 1.44 11.06 9.83
N VAL A 446 1.06 10.40 10.93
CA VAL A 446 0.04 10.88 11.87
C VAL A 446 0.55 10.71 13.29
N ASP A 447 0.28 11.68 14.14
CA ASP A 447 0.59 11.57 15.57
C ASP A 447 -0.46 10.72 16.29
N GLU A 448 -0.17 9.44 16.48
CA GLU A 448 -1.05 8.48 17.14
C GLU A 448 -1.23 8.78 18.63
N GLU A 449 -0.19 9.33 19.30
CA GLU A 449 -0.26 9.67 20.72
C GLU A 449 -1.27 10.80 20.99
N SER A 450 -1.48 11.70 20.04
CA SER A 450 -2.45 12.79 20.19
C SER A 450 -3.90 12.32 20.20
N SER A 451 -4.21 11.21 19.55
CA SER A 451 -5.54 10.58 19.53
C SER A 451 -5.79 9.73 20.78
N GLU A 452 -4.79 8.96 21.20
CA GLU A 452 -4.84 8.19 22.46
C GLU A 452 -4.81 9.11 23.67
N GLY A 453 -4.00 10.17 23.68
CA GLY A 453 -3.91 11.14 24.78
C GLY A 453 -5.22 11.89 25.04
N THR A 454 -6.00 12.23 24.01
CA THR A 454 -7.31 12.88 24.17
C THR A 454 -8.35 11.86 24.62
N MET A 455 -8.41 10.68 24.02
CA MET A 455 -9.32 9.62 24.45
C MET A 455 -8.95 9.11 25.84
N GLY A 456 -7.66 8.93 26.13
CA GLY A 456 -7.16 8.56 27.45
C GLY A 456 -7.52 9.58 28.53
N LYS A 457 -7.41 10.89 28.24
CA LYS A 457 -7.85 11.95 29.16
C LYS A 457 -9.37 11.95 29.40
N VAL A 458 -10.14 11.74 28.33
CA VAL A 458 -11.61 11.62 28.43
C VAL A 458 -11.99 10.38 29.24
N VAL A 459 -11.36 9.22 28.94
CA VAL A 459 -11.59 7.97 29.67
C VAL A 459 -11.15 8.13 31.14
N SER A 460 -9.96 8.69 31.39
CA SER A 460 -9.50 8.93 32.75
C SER A 460 -10.46 9.88 33.54
N GLY A 461 -10.87 10.99 32.91
CA GLY A 461 -11.81 11.91 33.53
C GLY A 461 -13.19 11.29 33.79
N LEU A 462 -13.69 10.45 32.89
CA LEU A 462 -14.93 9.69 33.12
C LEU A 462 -14.75 8.66 34.24
N MET A 463 -13.60 7.99 34.30
CA MET A 463 -13.30 7.05 35.38
C MET A 463 -13.15 7.72 36.72
N ASP A 464 -12.51 8.90 36.78
CA ASP A 464 -12.41 9.69 38.00
C ASP A 464 -13.83 10.04 38.53
N MET A 465 -14.73 10.50 37.67
CA MET A 465 -16.13 10.81 38.03
C MET A 465 -16.90 9.55 38.49
N VAL A 466 -16.69 8.40 37.87
CA VAL A 466 -17.33 7.12 38.24
C VAL A 466 -16.78 6.62 39.58
N LEU A 467 -15.45 6.73 39.81
CA LEU A 467 -14.84 6.33 41.08
C LEU A 467 -15.21 7.26 42.22
N GLU A 468 -15.35 8.59 42.00
CA GLU A 468 -15.89 9.54 42.96
C GLU A 468 -17.34 9.19 43.32
N SER A 469 -18.20 8.88 42.34
CA SER A 469 -19.58 8.46 42.57
C SER A 469 -19.64 7.17 43.41
N ARG A 470 -18.75 6.21 43.14
CA ARG A 470 -18.63 4.98 43.92
C ARG A 470 -18.15 5.25 45.34
N ALA A 471 -17.19 6.16 45.56
CA ALA A 471 -16.70 6.56 46.85
C ALA A 471 -17.80 7.28 47.69
N ALA A 472 -18.57 8.15 47.01
CA ALA A 472 -19.72 8.82 47.66
C ALA A 472 -20.80 7.82 48.12
N ALA A 473 -21.13 6.81 47.30
CA ALA A 473 -22.03 5.72 47.68
C ALA A 473 -21.53 4.95 48.91
N LYS A 474 -20.21 4.58 48.92
CA LYS A 474 -19.59 3.96 50.09
C LYS A 474 -19.70 4.82 51.36
N ALA A 475 -19.42 6.12 51.26
CA ALA A 475 -19.50 7.04 52.39
C ALA A 475 -20.93 7.14 52.92
N ALA A 476 -21.92 7.09 52.02
CA ALA A 476 -23.34 7.05 52.37
C ALA A 476 -23.84 5.68 52.87
N LYS A 477 -22.97 4.65 52.90
CA LYS A 477 -23.30 3.24 53.21
C LYS A 477 -24.29 2.62 52.23
N ASP A 478 -24.41 3.17 51.04
CA ASP A 478 -25.17 2.59 49.91
C ASP A 478 -24.30 1.54 49.18
N TRP A 479 -24.26 0.37 49.77
CA TRP A 479 -23.48 -0.74 49.25
C TRP A 479 -24.01 -1.28 47.91
N ASN A 480 -25.32 -1.18 47.69
CA ASN A 480 -25.95 -1.63 46.44
C ASN A 480 -25.44 -0.82 45.24
N THR A 481 -25.44 0.50 45.34
CA THR A 481 -24.92 1.36 44.27
C THR A 481 -23.41 1.19 44.08
N SER A 482 -22.62 1.07 45.17
CA SER A 482 -21.18 0.85 45.09
C SER A 482 -20.80 -0.47 44.42
N ASP A 483 -21.52 -1.56 44.72
CA ASP A 483 -21.30 -2.87 44.14
C ASP A 483 -21.77 -2.93 42.69
N HIS A 484 -22.91 -2.29 42.38
CA HIS A 484 -23.40 -2.18 41.01
C HIS A 484 -22.39 -1.47 40.09
N ILE A 485 -21.80 -0.37 40.52
CA ILE A 485 -20.77 0.35 39.75
C ILE A 485 -19.56 -0.57 39.51
N ARG A 486 -19.08 -1.27 40.53
CA ARG A 486 -17.97 -2.21 40.40
C ARG A 486 -18.26 -3.32 39.41
N ASP A 487 -19.45 -3.91 39.46
CA ASP A 487 -19.84 -5.01 38.57
C ASP A 487 -20.04 -4.56 37.13
N CYS A 488 -20.57 -3.35 36.92
CA CYS A 488 -20.61 -2.72 35.58
C CYS A 488 -19.21 -2.49 35.00
N LEU A 489 -18.28 -1.96 35.80
CA LEU A 489 -16.89 -1.77 35.36
C LEU A 489 -16.21 -3.10 35.04
N LYS A 490 -16.44 -4.12 35.87
CA LYS A 490 -15.93 -5.48 35.63
C LYS A 490 -16.48 -6.09 34.34
N ALA A 491 -17.75 -5.87 34.01
CA ALA A 491 -18.37 -6.32 32.77
C ALA A 491 -17.76 -5.64 31.53
N LEU A 492 -17.19 -4.46 31.68
CA LEU A 492 -16.44 -3.73 30.65
C LEU A 492 -14.95 -4.06 30.62
N GLY A 493 -14.50 -5.06 31.40
CA GLY A 493 -13.08 -5.43 31.46
C GLY A 493 -12.23 -4.45 32.31
N ILE A 494 -12.85 -3.66 33.19
CA ILE A 494 -12.14 -2.74 34.05
C ILE A 494 -12.12 -3.29 35.50
N GLN A 495 -10.91 -3.53 36.02
CA GLN A 495 -10.72 -3.91 37.42
C GLN A 495 -10.47 -2.69 38.28
N VAL A 496 -11.20 -2.61 39.39
CA VAL A 496 -11.06 -1.54 40.39
C VAL A 496 -10.49 -2.12 41.67
N LYS A 497 -9.39 -1.54 42.15
CA LYS A 497 -8.73 -1.90 43.42
C LYS A 497 -8.80 -0.74 44.40
N ASP A 498 -9.38 -0.95 45.58
CA ASP A 498 -9.39 0.04 46.63
C ASP A 498 -8.01 0.10 47.31
N THR A 499 -7.46 1.29 47.44
CA THR A 499 -6.17 1.58 48.09
C THR A 499 -6.40 2.51 49.30
N ARG A 500 -5.35 2.77 50.08
CA ARG A 500 -5.44 3.68 51.26
C ARG A 500 -5.72 5.14 50.86
N ASP A 501 -5.29 5.49 49.63
CA ASP A 501 -5.34 6.86 49.12
C ASP A 501 -6.50 7.05 48.11
N GLY A 502 -7.36 6.05 47.91
CA GLY A 502 -8.48 6.09 46.96
C GLY A 502 -8.74 4.77 46.27
N ALA A 503 -9.28 4.80 45.04
CA ALA A 503 -9.49 3.64 44.21
C ALA A 503 -8.64 3.76 42.92
N GLU A 504 -7.90 2.70 42.56
CA GLU A 504 -7.15 2.57 41.30
C GLU A 504 -7.87 1.62 40.36
N TRP A 505 -7.72 1.86 39.05
CA TRP A 505 -8.33 1.01 38.05
C TRP A 505 -7.32 0.58 36.99
N THR A 506 -7.54 -0.61 36.44
CA THR A 506 -6.75 -1.19 35.35
C THR A 506 -7.67 -1.89 34.36
N LEU A 507 -7.28 -1.93 33.09
CA LEU A 507 -7.94 -2.79 32.12
C LEU A 507 -7.49 -4.24 32.35
N SER A 508 -8.44 -5.19 32.35
CA SER A 508 -8.10 -6.62 32.31
C SER A 508 -7.68 -6.98 30.90
N GLU A 509 -6.52 -7.60 30.77
CA GLU A 509 -6.04 -8.17 29.51
C GLU A 509 -6.95 -9.29 28.98
#